data_eee27530de1b0e1446b7c2749474119d
#
_entry.id   eee27530de1b0e1446b7c2749474119d
#
_cell.length_a   1.000
_cell.length_b   1.000
_cell.length_c   1.000
_cell.angle_alpha   90.00
_cell.angle_beta   90.00
_cell.angle_gamma   90.00
#
_symmetry.space_group_name_H-M   'P 1'
#
loop_
_entity.id
_entity.type
_entity.pdbx_description
1 polymer ?
#
loop_
_entity_poly.entity_id
_entity_poly.type
_entity_poly.pdbx_seq_one_letter_code
_entity_poly.pdbx_strand_id
1 'polypeptide(L)'
;MSQEQSALPLLLETIKIEDGEIHNLHYHQSRCTKSRQRLFHSNDVLDLSSIIDAPKNGLYRCRILYGKSLHSIEYIPYIPKEIQTLKIISSEIEYDLKYANRDALNALLKSNKDVDEVIIEKYGYLTDTTISNIAFFNGKHWLTPEKPLLEGTMRAKLIDEGFLHTKQIKKEDLQSYSHVGLMNAMIGFKILNIDTIQNIIKGK
;
A
#
# COMPACT_ATOMS: atom_id res chain seq x y z
N MET A 1 19.24 17.28 32.22
CA MET A 1 18.68 16.09 31.54
C MET A 1 18.10 16.59 30.23
N SER A 2 18.88 16.46 29.14
CA SER A 2 18.46 16.81 27.79
C SER A 2 17.43 15.75 27.32
N GLN A 3 16.18 16.17 27.10
CA GLN A 3 15.24 15.37 26.36
C GLN A 3 15.82 15.22 24.96
N GLU A 4 16.22 14.00 24.58
CA GLU A 4 16.45 13.64 23.20
C GLU A 4 15.11 13.88 22.47
N GLN A 5 15.05 14.95 21.69
CA GLN A 5 13.99 15.13 20.71
C GLN A 5 14.15 13.98 19.72
N SER A 6 13.34 12.92 19.86
CA SER A 6 13.30 11.85 18.88
C SER A 6 13.01 12.48 17.52
N ALA A 7 13.93 12.31 16.59
CA ALA A 7 13.78 12.83 15.23
C ALA A 7 12.47 12.25 14.64
N LEU A 8 11.64 13.13 14.07
CA LEU A 8 10.41 12.71 13.41
C LEU A 8 10.72 11.70 12.32
N PRO A 9 9.90 10.65 12.16
CA PRO A 9 10.17 9.58 11.21
C PRO A 9 10.11 10.10 9.76
N LEU A 10 10.94 9.53 8.89
CA LEU A 10 10.87 9.79 7.45
C LEU A 10 9.67 9.07 6.84
N LEU A 11 9.11 9.68 5.82
CA LEU A 11 8.06 9.14 4.96
C LEU A 11 8.63 8.75 3.61
N LEU A 12 7.86 7.96 2.88
CA LEU A 12 8.29 7.35 1.62
C LEU A 12 7.18 7.48 0.56
N GLU A 13 7.53 7.99 -0.63
CA GLU A 13 6.75 7.68 -1.83
C GLU A 13 7.43 6.59 -2.64
N THR A 14 6.61 5.79 -3.32
CA THR A 14 7.06 4.74 -4.24
C THR A 14 6.24 4.88 -5.51
N ILE A 15 6.86 5.42 -6.56
CA ILE A 15 6.20 5.82 -7.80
C ILE A 15 6.68 4.92 -8.92
N LYS A 16 5.76 4.41 -9.73
CA LYS A 16 6.08 3.65 -10.94
C LYS A 16 6.51 4.63 -12.03
N ILE A 17 7.69 4.36 -12.63
CA ILE A 17 8.15 5.00 -13.86
C ILE A 17 8.36 3.90 -14.89
N GLU A 18 7.77 4.03 -16.05
CA GLU A 18 7.90 3.08 -17.15
C GLU A 18 8.14 3.85 -18.44
N ASP A 19 9.27 3.60 -19.08
CA ASP A 19 9.69 4.24 -20.34
C ASP A 19 9.55 5.77 -20.33
N GLY A 20 9.93 6.41 -19.22
CA GLY A 20 9.86 7.86 -19.03
C GLY A 20 8.52 8.38 -18.51
N GLU A 21 7.47 7.56 -18.49
CA GLU A 21 6.16 7.94 -17.97
C GLU A 21 6.09 7.78 -16.45
N ILE A 22 5.71 8.85 -15.75
CA ILE A 22 5.49 8.85 -14.29
C ILE A 22 4.01 8.55 -14.02
N HIS A 23 3.71 7.38 -13.47
CA HIS A 23 2.35 6.94 -13.26
C HIS A 23 1.72 7.52 -11.97
N ASN A 24 0.44 7.93 -12.07
CA ASN A 24 -0.40 8.36 -10.94
C ASN A 24 0.21 9.48 -10.07
N LEU A 25 1.03 10.35 -10.65
CA LEU A 25 1.81 11.37 -9.94
C LEU A 25 0.95 12.25 -9.04
N HIS A 26 -0.24 12.65 -9.48
CA HIS A 26 -1.10 13.54 -8.70
C HIS A 26 -1.62 12.88 -7.39
N TYR A 27 -1.87 11.56 -7.37
CA TYR A 27 -2.23 10.84 -6.15
C TYR A 27 -1.05 10.75 -5.16
N HIS A 28 0.17 10.58 -5.69
CA HIS A 28 1.39 10.61 -4.91
C HIS A 28 1.63 12.01 -4.33
N GLN A 29 1.46 13.05 -5.15
CA GLN A 29 1.57 14.45 -4.72
C GLN A 29 0.56 14.76 -3.61
N SER A 30 -0.70 14.37 -3.79
CA SER A 30 -1.75 14.57 -2.80
C SER A 30 -1.41 13.90 -1.47
N ARG A 31 -0.98 12.62 -1.49
CA ARG A 31 -0.58 11.90 -0.28
C ARG A 31 0.64 12.52 0.38
N CYS A 32 1.67 12.87 -0.38
CA CYS A 32 2.87 13.54 0.12
C CYS A 32 2.51 14.83 0.86
N THR A 33 1.70 15.70 0.23
CA THR A 33 1.26 16.96 0.82
C THR A 33 0.47 16.75 2.10
N LYS A 34 -0.55 15.87 2.10
CA LYS A 34 -1.37 15.54 3.29
C LYS A 34 -0.52 14.97 4.43
N SER A 35 0.41 14.08 4.11
CA SER A 35 1.28 13.43 5.10
C SER A 35 2.27 14.43 5.72
N ARG A 36 2.84 15.34 4.92
CA ARG A 36 3.72 16.41 5.40
C ARG A 36 2.97 17.38 6.29
N GLN A 37 1.76 17.78 5.89
CA GLN A 37 0.93 18.66 6.70
C GLN A 37 0.56 17.99 8.04
N ARG A 38 0.16 16.72 8.02
CA ARG A 38 -0.26 15.99 9.23
C ARG A 38 0.89 15.75 10.21
N LEU A 39 2.05 15.30 9.73
CA LEU A 39 3.15 14.86 10.59
C LEU A 39 4.15 15.97 10.92
N PHE A 40 4.40 16.87 9.98
CA PHE A 40 5.44 17.88 10.10
C PHE A 40 4.90 19.31 10.19
N HIS A 41 3.56 19.47 10.11
CA HIS A 41 2.88 20.78 10.05
C HIS A 41 3.44 21.70 8.95
N SER A 42 3.90 21.11 7.83
CA SER A 42 4.45 21.83 6.69
C SER A 42 3.33 22.32 5.79
N ASN A 43 3.33 23.63 5.49
CA ASN A 43 2.36 24.27 4.60
C ASN A 43 2.94 24.52 3.20
N ASP A 44 4.25 24.37 3.02
CA ASP A 44 4.92 24.44 1.73
C ASP A 44 4.70 23.14 0.91
N VAL A 45 4.77 23.26 -0.39
CA VAL A 45 4.63 22.12 -1.30
C VAL A 45 6.01 21.57 -1.65
N LEU A 46 6.22 20.28 -1.40
CA LEU A 46 7.30 19.52 -2.03
C LEU A 46 6.78 19.02 -3.37
N ASP A 47 7.06 19.75 -4.45
CA ASP A 47 6.58 19.40 -5.79
C ASP A 47 7.33 18.19 -6.34
N LEU A 48 6.65 17.03 -6.37
CA LEU A 48 7.23 15.79 -6.87
C LEU A 48 7.54 15.84 -8.36
N SER A 49 6.81 16.64 -9.14
CA SER A 49 7.02 16.74 -10.58
C SER A 49 8.34 17.43 -10.91
N SER A 50 8.75 18.40 -10.11
CA SER A 50 9.96 19.18 -10.32
C SER A 50 11.24 18.47 -9.87
N ILE A 51 11.12 17.44 -9.01
CA ILE A 51 12.27 16.73 -8.45
C ILE A 51 12.53 15.36 -9.08
N ILE A 52 11.57 14.82 -9.85
CA ILE A 52 11.71 13.52 -10.51
C ILE A 52 12.35 13.71 -11.89
N ASP A 53 13.56 13.17 -12.08
CA ASP A 53 14.19 12.99 -13.39
C ASP A 53 13.93 11.55 -13.86
N ALA A 54 12.87 11.37 -14.67
CA ALA A 54 12.37 10.05 -15.04
C ALA A 54 13.32 9.32 -16.01
N PRO A 55 13.82 8.11 -15.67
CA PRO A 55 14.57 7.28 -16.61
C PRO A 55 13.74 6.97 -17.86
N LYS A 56 14.33 7.20 -19.04
CA LYS A 56 13.62 7.18 -20.34
C LYS A 56 13.26 5.77 -20.83
N ASN A 57 13.94 4.72 -20.34
CA ASN A 57 13.72 3.35 -20.81
C ASN A 57 13.68 2.39 -19.61
N GLY A 58 12.74 1.45 -19.64
CA GLY A 58 12.60 0.40 -18.63
C GLY A 58 11.63 0.73 -17.51
N LEU A 59 11.42 -0.24 -16.64
CA LEU A 59 10.52 -0.17 -15.50
C LEU A 59 11.30 0.11 -14.22
N TYR A 60 10.99 1.22 -13.56
CA TYR A 60 11.66 1.66 -12.33
C TYR A 60 10.67 1.90 -11.20
N ARG A 61 11.15 1.63 -10.01
CA ARG A 61 10.58 2.09 -8.76
C ARG A 61 11.32 3.36 -8.33
N CYS A 62 10.70 4.53 -8.56
CA CYS A 62 11.17 5.79 -8.02
C CYS A 62 10.80 5.83 -6.52
N ARG A 63 11.81 5.85 -5.68
CA ARG A 63 11.69 5.86 -4.23
C ARG A 63 12.13 7.21 -3.70
N ILE A 64 11.18 7.96 -3.10
CA ILE A 64 11.40 9.31 -2.59
C ILE A 64 11.26 9.28 -1.07
N LEU A 65 12.36 9.50 -0.36
CA LEU A 65 12.34 9.70 1.09
C LEU A 65 12.21 11.18 1.41
N TYR A 66 11.33 11.50 2.35
CA TYR A 66 11.08 12.89 2.73
C TYR A 66 10.62 13.02 4.19
N GLY A 67 10.84 14.22 4.72
CA GLY A 67 10.32 14.73 5.96
C GLY A 67 9.69 16.10 5.72
N LYS A 68 10.13 17.13 6.47
CA LYS A 68 9.83 18.53 6.15
C LYS A 68 10.35 18.94 4.76
N SER A 69 11.46 18.33 4.34
CA SER A 69 12.08 18.52 3.03
C SER A 69 12.40 17.19 2.39
N LEU A 70 12.81 17.23 1.13
CA LEU A 70 13.37 16.07 0.44
C LEU A 70 14.60 15.56 1.17
N HIS A 71 14.69 14.23 1.36
CA HIS A 71 15.86 13.55 1.91
C HIS A 71 16.67 12.86 0.81
N SER A 72 16.01 12.01 0.00
CA SER A 72 16.66 11.34 -1.14
C SER A 72 15.66 10.90 -2.20
N ILE A 73 16.17 10.71 -3.43
CA ILE A 73 15.47 10.08 -4.54
C ILE A 73 16.35 8.97 -5.09
N GLU A 74 15.75 7.80 -5.35
CA GLU A 74 16.42 6.64 -5.91
C GLU A 74 15.58 6.06 -7.04
N TYR A 75 16.21 5.64 -8.14
CA TYR A 75 15.58 4.94 -9.26
C TYR A 75 16.09 3.50 -9.27
N ILE A 76 15.24 2.57 -8.87
CA ILE A 76 15.60 1.16 -8.70
C ILE A 76 14.88 0.37 -9.80
N PRO A 77 15.60 -0.34 -10.70
CA PRO A 77 14.98 -1.27 -11.64
C PRO A 77 14.02 -2.20 -10.90
N TYR A 78 12.80 -2.36 -11.43
CA TYR A 78 11.76 -3.08 -10.72
C TYR A 78 11.39 -4.38 -11.42
N ILE A 79 11.40 -5.46 -10.66
CA ILE A 79 10.88 -6.76 -11.05
C ILE A 79 9.70 -7.08 -10.12
N PRO A 80 8.48 -7.27 -10.65
CA PRO A 80 7.31 -7.60 -9.83
C PRO A 80 7.53 -8.92 -9.07
N LYS A 81 7.24 -8.91 -7.77
CA LYS A 81 7.17 -10.14 -6.98
C LYS A 81 5.90 -10.91 -7.38
N GLU A 82 6.04 -12.19 -7.65
CA GLU A 82 4.90 -13.07 -7.79
C GLU A 82 4.33 -13.41 -6.40
N ILE A 83 3.00 -13.31 -6.28
CA ILE A 83 2.26 -13.66 -5.07
C ILE A 83 1.23 -14.70 -5.49
N GLN A 84 1.28 -15.89 -4.89
CA GLN A 84 0.39 -17.02 -5.18
C GLN A 84 -0.34 -17.47 -3.92
N THR A 85 0.21 -17.20 -2.73
CA THR A 85 -0.35 -17.65 -1.47
C THR A 85 -0.46 -16.50 -0.47
N LEU A 86 -1.62 -16.43 0.20
CA LEU A 86 -1.95 -15.41 1.19
C LEU A 86 -2.40 -16.08 2.49
N LYS A 87 -2.16 -15.43 3.62
CA LYS A 87 -2.60 -15.89 4.95
C LYS A 87 -3.12 -14.71 5.75
N ILE A 88 -4.26 -14.88 6.40
CA ILE A 88 -4.80 -13.84 7.29
C ILE A 88 -4.15 -13.97 8.65
N ILE A 89 -3.66 -12.84 9.16
CA ILE A 89 -3.07 -12.72 10.50
C ILE A 89 -3.68 -11.53 11.23
N SER A 90 -3.94 -11.68 12.52
CA SER A 90 -4.37 -10.56 13.37
C SER A 90 -3.17 -9.77 13.84
N SER A 91 -3.24 -8.43 13.71
CA SER A 91 -2.20 -7.53 14.19
C SER A 91 -2.78 -6.13 14.44
N GLU A 92 -2.32 -5.50 15.52
CA GLU A 92 -2.66 -4.11 15.86
C GLU A 92 -1.63 -3.10 15.34
N ILE A 93 -0.84 -3.48 14.32
CA ILE A 93 0.19 -2.63 13.74
C ILE A 93 -0.39 -1.29 13.29
N GLU A 94 0.34 -0.21 13.56
CA GLU A 94 0.03 1.13 13.08
C GLU A 94 0.92 1.47 11.88
N TYR A 95 0.29 1.82 10.75
CA TYR A 95 0.97 2.24 9.52
C TYR A 95 0.05 3.15 8.68
N ASP A 96 -0.53 4.14 9.34
CA ASP A 96 -1.51 5.08 8.77
C ASP A 96 -0.90 6.16 7.87
N LEU A 97 0.41 6.33 7.94
CA LEU A 97 1.22 7.06 6.97
C LEU A 97 2.25 6.12 6.34
N LYS A 98 2.72 6.46 5.15
CA LYS A 98 3.72 5.64 4.46
C LYS A 98 5.11 5.89 5.03
N TYR A 99 5.35 5.35 6.23
CA TYR A 99 6.64 5.45 6.91
C TYR A 99 7.74 4.73 6.13
N ALA A 100 8.95 5.33 6.13
CA ALA A 100 10.13 4.70 5.55
C ALA A 100 10.58 3.47 6.35
N ASN A 101 10.43 3.50 7.67
CA ASN A 101 10.63 2.33 8.52
C ASN A 101 9.46 1.35 8.33
N ARG A 102 9.80 0.13 7.92
CA ARG A 102 8.87 -0.97 7.67
C ARG A 102 9.17 -2.22 8.49
N ASP A 103 9.97 -2.08 9.55
CA ASP A 103 10.48 -3.23 10.30
C ASP A 103 9.34 -4.07 10.88
N ALA A 104 8.29 -3.43 11.41
CA ALA A 104 7.13 -4.12 11.92
C ALA A 104 6.35 -4.88 10.83
N LEU A 105 6.10 -4.27 9.66
CA LEU A 105 5.48 -4.96 8.52
C LEU A 105 6.35 -6.12 8.01
N ASN A 106 7.66 -5.90 7.91
CA ASN A 106 8.59 -6.92 7.46
C ASN A 106 8.65 -8.09 8.45
N ALA A 107 8.56 -7.82 9.75
CA ALA A 107 8.53 -8.85 10.80
C ALA A 107 7.27 -9.73 10.70
N LEU A 108 6.10 -9.14 10.37
CA LEU A 108 4.87 -9.92 10.16
C LEU A 108 5.05 -10.95 9.05
N LEU A 109 5.57 -10.53 7.89
CA LEU A 109 5.81 -11.45 6.78
C LEU A 109 6.91 -12.47 7.12
N LYS A 110 8.00 -12.03 7.75
CA LYS A 110 9.12 -12.92 8.15
C LYS A 110 8.68 -14.03 9.11
N SER A 111 7.67 -13.77 9.94
CA SER A 111 7.10 -14.76 10.87
C SER A 111 6.13 -15.74 10.19
N ASN A 112 5.78 -15.51 8.91
CA ASN A 112 4.84 -16.33 8.13
C ASN A 112 5.48 -16.76 6.80
N LYS A 113 6.61 -17.50 6.88
CA LYS A 113 7.41 -17.93 5.72
C LYS A 113 6.73 -18.99 4.84
N ASP A 114 5.63 -19.54 5.27
CA ASP A 114 4.81 -20.52 4.58
C ASP A 114 3.92 -19.92 3.49
N VAL A 115 3.88 -18.58 3.38
CA VAL A 115 3.10 -17.86 2.38
C VAL A 115 3.92 -16.73 1.74
N ASP A 116 3.49 -16.28 0.56
CA ASP A 116 4.16 -15.19 -0.15
C ASP A 116 3.84 -13.82 0.46
N GLU A 117 2.63 -13.66 1.04
CA GLU A 117 2.20 -12.41 1.64
C GLU A 117 1.11 -12.66 2.72
N VAL A 118 0.94 -11.71 3.63
CA VAL A 118 -0.08 -11.77 4.67
C VAL A 118 -1.13 -10.69 4.48
N ILE A 119 -2.39 -11.02 4.77
CA ILE A 119 -3.50 -10.07 4.91
C ILE A 119 -3.62 -9.74 6.40
N ILE A 120 -3.61 -8.47 6.73
CA ILE A 120 -3.67 -7.98 8.11
C ILE A 120 -5.13 -7.78 8.51
N GLU A 121 -5.56 -8.50 9.53
CA GLU A 121 -6.80 -8.28 10.24
C GLU A 121 -6.54 -7.39 11.45
N LYS A 122 -7.24 -6.26 11.53
CA LYS A 122 -7.14 -5.31 12.63
C LYS A 122 -8.52 -5.07 13.24
N TYR A 123 -8.66 -5.31 14.54
CA TYR A 123 -9.93 -5.19 15.27
C TYR A 123 -11.10 -5.96 14.62
N GLY A 124 -10.81 -7.15 14.06
CA GLY A 124 -11.80 -8.02 13.42
C GLY A 124 -12.15 -7.65 11.98
N TYR A 125 -11.47 -6.68 11.36
CA TYR A 125 -11.67 -6.29 9.96
C TYR A 125 -10.39 -6.46 9.16
N LEU A 126 -10.52 -6.90 7.92
CA LEU A 126 -9.41 -6.97 6.97
C LEU A 126 -9.03 -5.54 6.54
N THR A 127 -7.74 -5.29 6.42
CA THR A 127 -7.20 -3.97 6.07
C THR A 127 -6.38 -4.01 4.78
N ASP A 128 -5.13 -4.45 4.84
CA ASP A 128 -4.15 -4.46 3.76
C ASP A 128 -3.29 -5.74 3.82
N THR A 129 -2.40 -5.91 2.85
CA THR A 129 -1.21 -6.75 3.03
C THR A 129 -0.04 -5.91 3.52
N THR A 130 1.16 -6.52 3.68
CA THR A 130 2.33 -5.72 4.06
C THR A 130 2.77 -4.76 2.96
N ILE A 131 2.40 -4.96 1.70
CA ILE A 131 2.85 -4.16 0.54
C ILE A 131 1.75 -3.62 -0.36
N SER A 132 0.49 -4.05 -0.18
CA SER A 132 -0.62 -3.74 -1.08
C SER A 132 -1.91 -3.49 -0.32
N ASN A 133 -2.76 -2.58 -0.84
CA ASN A 133 -4.18 -2.62 -0.47
C ASN A 133 -4.85 -3.84 -1.11
N ILE A 134 -6.02 -4.21 -0.60
CA ILE A 134 -6.77 -5.38 -1.04
C ILE A 134 -8.19 -5.00 -1.50
N ALA A 135 -8.76 -5.82 -2.35
CA ALA A 135 -10.18 -5.78 -2.70
C ALA A 135 -10.71 -7.19 -2.94
N PHE A 136 -12.02 -7.39 -2.82
CA PHE A 136 -12.69 -8.68 -3.01
C PHE A 136 -13.83 -8.54 -4.00
N PHE A 137 -14.00 -9.52 -4.90
CA PHE A 137 -15.06 -9.51 -5.90
C PHE A 137 -16.25 -10.36 -5.46
N ASN A 138 -17.41 -9.73 -5.37
CA ASN A 138 -18.64 -10.38 -4.93
C ASN A 138 -19.53 -10.89 -6.07
N GLY A 139 -18.99 -11.01 -7.30
CA GLY A 139 -19.73 -11.37 -8.49
C GLY A 139 -20.30 -10.16 -9.28
N LYS A 140 -20.31 -8.97 -8.67
CA LYS A 140 -20.84 -7.76 -9.32
C LYS A 140 -19.87 -6.57 -9.18
N HIS A 141 -19.31 -6.36 -8.00
CA HIS A 141 -18.46 -5.21 -7.67
C HIS A 141 -17.18 -5.65 -6.97
N TRP A 142 -16.12 -4.87 -7.15
CA TRP A 142 -14.93 -4.92 -6.34
C TRP A 142 -15.09 -4.09 -5.07
N LEU A 143 -14.93 -4.73 -3.91
CA LEU A 143 -15.09 -4.13 -2.60
C LEU A 143 -13.73 -4.06 -1.90
N THR A 144 -13.32 -2.87 -1.46
CA THR A 144 -12.07 -2.65 -0.72
C THR A 144 -12.36 -2.27 0.74
N PRO A 145 -11.52 -2.64 1.70
CA PRO A 145 -11.71 -2.25 3.10
C PRO A 145 -11.96 -0.75 3.24
N GLU A 146 -13.01 -0.39 3.99
CA GLU A 146 -13.36 1.01 4.27
C GLU A 146 -12.24 1.73 5.01
N LYS A 147 -11.62 1.02 5.96
CA LYS A 147 -10.48 1.52 6.72
C LYS A 147 -9.24 0.69 6.41
N PRO A 148 -8.48 1.04 5.36
CA PRO A 148 -7.22 0.37 5.08
C PRO A 148 -6.19 0.72 6.15
N LEU A 149 -5.12 -0.05 6.23
CA LEU A 149 -3.97 0.29 7.06
C LEU A 149 -3.26 1.53 6.52
N LEU A 150 -3.16 1.63 5.18
CA LEU A 150 -2.58 2.78 4.46
C LEU A 150 -3.50 3.22 3.33
N GLU A 151 -3.77 4.51 3.22
CA GLU A 151 -4.43 5.12 2.05
C GLU A 151 -3.50 5.05 0.83
N GLY A 152 -3.62 3.95 0.06
CA GLY A 152 -2.79 3.71 -1.12
C GLY A 152 -3.20 4.56 -2.32
N THR A 153 -2.23 5.01 -3.12
CA THR A 153 -2.46 5.87 -4.30
C THR A 153 -3.22 5.15 -5.41
N MET A 154 -2.93 3.86 -5.63
CA MET A 154 -3.67 3.05 -6.60
C MET A 154 -5.11 2.79 -6.14
N ARG A 155 -5.32 2.54 -4.84
CA ARG A 155 -6.66 2.41 -4.25
C ARG A 155 -7.46 3.70 -4.43
N ALA A 156 -6.88 4.86 -4.11
CA ALA A 156 -7.53 6.16 -4.28
C ALA A 156 -7.98 6.38 -5.73
N LYS A 157 -7.08 6.15 -6.70
CA LYS A 157 -7.41 6.22 -8.13
C LYS A 157 -8.60 5.35 -8.50
N LEU A 158 -8.59 4.07 -8.11
CA LEU A 158 -9.64 3.12 -8.48
C LEU A 158 -10.98 3.43 -7.81
N ILE A 159 -10.99 4.06 -6.64
CA ILE A 159 -12.21 4.58 -6.00
C ILE A 159 -12.74 5.79 -6.77
N ASP A 160 -11.88 6.76 -7.12
CA ASP A 160 -12.27 7.96 -7.87
C ASP A 160 -12.81 7.61 -9.27
N GLU A 161 -12.29 6.55 -9.89
CA GLU A 161 -12.78 6.00 -11.17
C GLU A 161 -14.08 5.18 -11.03
N GLY A 162 -14.59 4.97 -9.82
CA GLY A 162 -15.79 4.18 -9.55
C GLY A 162 -15.60 2.66 -9.72
N PHE A 163 -14.36 2.19 -9.88
CA PHE A 163 -14.05 0.76 -10.01
C PHE A 163 -14.13 0.02 -8.66
N LEU A 164 -13.71 0.68 -7.58
CA LEU A 164 -13.77 0.15 -6.22
C LEU A 164 -14.85 0.83 -5.38
N HIS A 165 -15.56 0.03 -4.58
CA HIS A 165 -16.47 0.50 -3.56
C HIS A 165 -15.93 0.13 -2.18
N THR A 166 -16.07 1.02 -1.21
CA THR A 166 -15.60 0.77 0.16
C THR A 166 -16.63 -0.05 0.95
N LYS A 167 -16.15 -0.97 1.78
CA LYS A 167 -16.99 -1.79 2.67
C LYS A 167 -16.16 -2.24 3.88
N GLN A 168 -16.81 -2.40 5.03
CA GLN A 168 -16.21 -3.14 6.15
C GLN A 168 -16.22 -4.63 5.79
N ILE A 169 -15.05 -5.26 5.80
CA ILE A 169 -14.87 -6.65 5.37
C ILE A 169 -14.25 -7.44 6.53
N LYS A 170 -14.93 -8.53 6.89
CA LYS A 170 -14.44 -9.47 7.91
C LYS A 170 -13.94 -10.75 7.24
N LYS A 171 -13.16 -11.53 7.99
CA LYS A 171 -12.68 -12.84 7.54
C LYS A 171 -13.81 -13.78 7.16
N GLU A 172 -14.91 -13.75 7.92
CA GLU A 172 -16.10 -14.59 7.70
C GLU A 172 -16.81 -14.26 6.39
N ASP A 173 -16.68 -13.03 5.89
CA ASP A 173 -17.30 -12.60 4.62
C ASP A 173 -16.63 -13.24 3.40
N LEU A 174 -15.40 -13.78 3.54
CA LEU A 174 -14.59 -14.22 2.39
C LEU A 174 -15.21 -15.34 1.58
N GLN A 175 -16.03 -16.19 2.19
CA GLN A 175 -16.77 -17.24 1.48
C GLN A 175 -17.81 -16.71 0.47
N SER A 176 -18.17 -15.43 0.56
CA SER A 176 -19.09 -14.76 -0.38
C SER A 176 -18.37 -14.11 -1.57
N TYR A 177 -17.05 -14.16 -1.61
CA TYR A 177 -16.23 -13.58 -2.67
C TYR A 177 -15.57 -14.67 -3.52
N SER A 178 -15.35 -14.39 -4.80
CA SER A 178 -14.71 -15.31 -5.75
C SER A 178 -13.24 -14.98 -6.01
N HIS A 179 -12.84 -13.72 -5.87
CA HIS A 179 -11.48 -13.27 -6.16
C HIS A 179 -11.01 -12.26 -5.12
N VAL A 180 -9.69 -12.20 -4.96
CA VAL A 180 -8.99 -11.15 -4.23
C VAL A 180 -8.14 -10.33 -5.20
N GLY A 181 -8.23 -9.00 -5.12
CA GLY A 181 -7.39 -8.06 -5.83
C GLY A 181 -6.31 -7.51 -4.93
N LEU A 182 -5.06 -7.52 -5.38
CA LEU A 182 -3.95 -6.84 -4.74
C LEU A 182 -3.61 -5.58 -5.54
N MET A 183 -3.42 -4.46 -4.88
CA MET A 183 -3.14 -3.21 -5.57
C MET A 183 -2.09 -2.35 -4.87
N ASN A 184 -1.14 -1.85 -5.64
CA ASN A 184 -0.21 -0.81 -5.23
C ASN A 184 0.30 -0.05 -6.47
N ALA A 185 1.10 1.00 -6.26
CA ALA A 185 1.58 1.85 -7.35
C ALA A 185 2.41 1.10 -8.40
N MET A 186 3.10 0.01 -8.01
CA MET A 186 4.02 -0.72 -8.90
C MET A 186 3.31 -1.79 -9.74
N ILE A 187 2.36 -2.53 -9.15
CA ILE A 187 1.70 -3.67 -9.81
C ILE A 187 0.34 -3.30 -10.43
N GLY A 188 -0.15 -2.08 -10.22
CA GLY A 188 -1.51 -1.72 -10.61
C GLY A 188 -2.53 -2.49 -9.79
N PHE A 189 -3.44 -3.21 -10.46
CA PHE A 189 -4.45 -4.08 -9.87
C PHE A 189 -4.26 -5.51 -10.37
N LYS A 190 -3.84 -6.43 -9.50
CA LYS A 190 -3.60 -7.84 -9.80
C LYS A 190 -4.70 -8.70 -9.17
N ILE A 191 -5.38 -9.50 -10.00
CA ILE A 191 -6.46 -10.39 -9.57
C ILE A 191 -5.90 -11.79 -9.28
N LEU A 192 -6.30 -12.36 -8.15
CA LEU A 192 -6.03 -13.74 -7.75
C LEU A 192 -7.36 -14.44 -7.41
N ASN A 193 -7.38 -15.78 -7.52
CA ASN A 193 -8.52 -16.56 -7.03
C ASN A 193 -8.59 -16.45 -5.50
N ILE A 194 -9.79 -16.48 -4.92
CA ILE A 194 -9.98 -16.41 -3.48
C ILE A 194 -9.31 -17.58 -2.75
N ASP A 195 -9.19 -18.74 -3.39
CA ASP A 195 -8.54 -19.94 -2.85
C ASP A 195 -7.03 -19.76 -2.60
N THR A 196 -6.41 -18.67 -3.09
CA THR A 196 -5.03 -18.30 -2.75
C THR A 196 -4.88 -17.92 -1.27
N ILE A 197 -5.98 -17.55 -0.60
CA ILE A 197 -5.98 -17.22 0.82
C ILE A 197 -6.08 -18.51 1.63
N GLN A 198 -5.05 -18.83 2.38
CA GLN A 198 -5.06 -19.95 3.33
C GLN A 198 -5.97 -19.63 4.53
N ASN A 199 -6.48 -20.69 5.17
CA ASN A 199 -7.34 -20.59 6.35
C ASN A 199 -8.69 -19.88 6.14
N ILE A 200 -9.19 -19.83 4.91
CA ILE A 200 -10.60 -19.51 4.70
C ILE A 200 -11.40 -20.66 5.30
N ILE A 201 -12.30 -20.35 6.26
CA ILE A 201 -13.27 -21.32 6.75
C ILE A 201 -14.25 -21.57 5.60
N LYS A 202 -14.05 -22.68 4.85
CA LYS A 202 -15.04 -23.14 3.87
C LYS A 202 -16.25 -23.56 4.69
N GLY A 203 -17.35 -22.83 4.59
CA GLY A 203 -18.63 -23.23 5.15
C GLY A 203 -18.96 -24.66 4.69
N LYS A 204 -19.42 -25.51 5.63
CA LYS A 204 -19.91 -26.86 5.33
C LYS A 204 -21.18 -26.77 4.52
#